data_65edc5f25453453d4f26d4745b1d95e1
#
_entry.id   65edc5f25453453d4f26d4745b1d95e1
#
_cell.length_a   1.000
_cell.length_b   1.000
_cell.length_c   1.000
_cell.angle_alpha   90.00
_cell.angle_beta   90.00
_cell.angle_gamma   90.00
#
_symmetry.space_group_name_H-M   'P 1'
#
loop_
_entity.id
_entity.type
_entity.pdbx_description
1 polymer ?
#
loop_
_entity_poly.entity_id
_entity_poly.type
_entity_poly.pdbx_seq_one_letter_code
_entity_poly.pdbx_strand_id
1 'polypeptide(L)'
;MAIAPMGVIKAGAAYQPLDPTYPRDRLMYMMEDSSAKLLIADRELLPLVDGYKGPVLFTDQIWQLEDRDVVLKKPQLHDLFILLYTSGSTGVPKGCMLEYGNITAFCHWFKRYYGIDLESRIAAYASFGFDACMMDIYGAITNGAQLHIIPEEIRLDFIGLQRYFEENGITHSFMTTQVGRQFALEMDCKSLRYLSVGGEKLVPCEPPKDYKFINAYGPT
;
A
#
# COMPACT_ATOMS: atom_id res chain seq x y z
N MET A 1 0.94 -8.85 5.67
CA MET A 1 0.46 -7.46 5.51
C MET A 1 -0.85 -7.33 4.73
N ALA A 2 -0.99 -7.78 3.49
CA ALA A 2 -2.22 -7.59 2.71
C ALA A 2 -3.48 -8.26 3.30
N ILE A 3 -3.35 -9.38 4.02
CA ILE A 3 -4.47 -10.16 4.58
C ILE A 3 -5.18 -9.41 5.72
N ALA A 4 -4.45 -8.78 6.64
CA ALA A 4 -5.04 -8.09 7.79
C ALA A 4 -5.98 -6.94 7.38
N PRO A 5 -5.60 -6.01 6.48
CA PRO A 5 -6.51 -5.00 5.96
C PRO A 5 -7.78 -5.59 5.34
N MET A 6 -7.65 -6.69 4.57
CA MET A 6 -8.82 -7.37 3.99
C MET A 6 -9.76 -7.91 5.06
N GLY A 7 -9.22 -8.49 6.13
CA GLY A 7 -10.01 -8.95 7.28
C GLY A 7 -10.77 -7.81 7.95
N VAL A 8 -10.10 -6.68 8.20
CA VAL A 8 -10.70 -5.48 8.80
C VAL A 8 -11.84 -4.94 7.93
N ILE A 9 -11.60 -4.81 6.64
CA ILE A 9 -12.60 -4.35 5.66
C ILE A 9 -13.81 -5.29 5.61
N LYS A 10 -13.58 -6.60 5.58
CA LYS A 10 -14.67 -7.59 5.62
C LYS A 10 -15.46 -7.54 6.92
N ALA A 11 -14.84 -7.19 8.03
CA ALA A 11 -15.54 -6.98 9.31
C ALA A 11 -16.35 -5.67 9.35
N GLY A 12 -16.33 -4.85 8.30
CA GLY A 12 -17.05 -3.58 8.21
C GLY A 12 -16.38 -2.46 9.00
N ALA A 13 -15.08 -2.58 9.26
CA ALA A 13 -14.28 -1.57 9.93
C ALA A 13 -13.31 -0.89 8.96
N ALA A 14 -12.85 0.30 9.33
CA ALA A 14 -11.75 0.98 8.65
C ALA A 14 -10.42 0.58 9.27
N TYR A 15 -9.35 0.63 8.48
CA TYR A 15 -8.01 0.36 8.99
C TYR A 15 -7.10 1.58 8.85
N GLN A 16 -6.08 1.60 9.68
CA GLN A 16 -5.01 2.60 9.68
C GLN A 16 -3.68 1.84 9.59
N PRO A 17 -2.92 1.99 8.50
CA PRO A 17 -1.60 1.40 8.43
C PRO A 17 -0.62 2.17 9.32
N LEU A 18 0.20 1.43 10.09
CA LEU A 18 1.27 1.95 10.91
C LEU A 18 2.59 1.40 10.38
N ASP A 19 3.43 2.27 9.85
CA ASP A 19 4.75 1.87 9.36
C ASP A 19 5.72 1.73 10.57
N PRO A 20 6.31 0.55 10.81
CA PRO A 20 7.18 0.32 11.95
C PRO A 20 8.47 1.15 11.92
N THR A 21 8.79 1.75 10.77
CA THR A 21 9.94 2.66 10.66
C THR A 21 9.68 4.06 11.23
N TYR A 22 8.42 4.37 11.55
CA TYR A 22 8.08 5.67 12.15
C TYR A 22 8.55 5.76 13.61
N PRO A 23 8.96 6.95 14.06
CA PRO A 23 9.25 7.18 15.47
C PRO A 23 8.07 6.79 16.37
N ARG A 24 8.39 6.23 17.53
CA ARG A 24 7.39 5.75 18.52
C ARG A 24 6.33 6.81 18.84
N ASP A 25 6.76 8.05 19.11
CA ASP A 25 5.83 9.14 19.46
C ASP A 25 4.83 9.44 18.34
N ARG A 26 5.27 9.31 17.08
CA ARG A 26 4.38 9.44 15.92
C ARG A 26 3.37 8.30 15.87
N LEU A 27 3.79 7.06 16.08
CA LEU A 27 2.89 5.90 16.10
C LEU A 27 1.84 6.04 17.21
N MET A 28 2.27 6.43 18.42
CA MET A 28 1.36 6.65 19.56
C MET A 28 0.37 7.76 19.28
N TYR A 29 0.84 8.91 18.77
CA TYR A 29 -0.03 10.00 18.37
C TYR A 29 -1.10 9.56 17.36
N MET A 30 -0.70 8.85 16.31
CA MET A 30 -1.61 8.38 15.27
C MET A 30 -2.69 7.44 15.83
N MET A 31 -2.35 6.56 16.76
CA MET A 31 -3.31 5.66 17.41
C MET A 31 -4.27 6.36 18.36
N GLU A 32 -3.79 7.35 19.10
CA GLU A 32 -4.60 8.16 20.01
C GLU A 32 -5.57 9.07 19.24
N ASP A 33 -5.07 9.82 18.27
CA ASP A 33 -5.84 10.75 17.43
C ASP A 33 -6.96 10.01 16.66
N SER A 34 -6.67 8.85 16.10
CA SER A 34 -7.65 8.00 15.43
C SER A 34 -8.61 7.26 16.38
N SER A 35 -8.34 7.27 17.67
CA SER A 35 -9.07 6.45 18.66
C SER A 35 -9.12 4.96 18.27
N ALA A 36 -7.99 4.42 17.82
CA ALA A 36 -7.86 3.04 17.34
C ALA A 36 -8.42 2.04 18.36
N LYS A 37 -9.27 1.12 17.92
CA LYS A 37 -10.00 0.16 18.78
C LYS A 37 -9.30 -1.17 18.91
N LEU A 38 -8.48 -1.54 17.94
CA LEU A 38 -7.74 -2.80 17.88
C LEU A 38 -6.43 -2.56 17.17
N LEU A 39 -5.34 -3.06 17.72
CA LEU A 39 -4.05 -3.15 17.04
C LEU A 39 -3.88 -4.58 16.51
N ILE A 40 -3.47 -4.70 15.24
CA ILE A 40 -3.03 -5.97 14.65
C ILE A 40 -1.55 -5.84 14.37
N ALA A 41 -0.72 -6.65 14.98
CA ALA A 41 0.73 -6.54 14.89
C ALA A 41 1.45 -7.88 15.08
N ASP A 42 2.67 -7.95 14.58
CA ASP A 42 3.63 -8.98 14.98
C ASP A 42 4.14 -8.71 16.39
N ARG A 43 4.43 -9.77 17.15
CA ARG A 43 4.87 -9.66 18.57
C ARG A 43 6.16 -8.83 18.70
N GLU A 44 7.04 -8.93 17.73
CA GLU A 44 8.33 -8.23 17.69
C GLU A 44 8.17 -6.72 17.59
N LEU A 45 7.04 -6.24 17.06
CA LEU A 45 6.76 -4.82 16.88
C LEU A 45 6.11 -4.17 18.11
N LEU A 46 5.68 -4.95 19.08
CA LEU A 46 5.00 -4.44 20.28
C LEU A 46 5.82 -3.39 21.06
N PRO A 47 7.15 -3.50 21.20
CA PRO A 47 7.96 -2.48 21.87
C PRO A 47 7.88 -1.09 21.23
N LEU A 48 7.56 -1.01 19.92
CA LEU A 48 7.40 0.29 19.21
C LEU A 48 6.15 1.04 19.67
N VAL A 49 5.17 0.34 20.21
CA VAL A 49 3.88 0.90 20.65
C VAL A 49 3.63 0.62 22.14
N ASP A 50 4.70 0.53 22.90
CA ASP A 50 4.64 0.42 24.36
C ASP A 50 3.88 1.63 24.95
N GLY A 51 2.80 1.35 25.67
CA GLY A 51 1.85 2.35 26.15
C GLY A 51 0.47 2.30 25.46
N TYR A 52 0.31 1.60 24.33
CA TYR A 52 -1.02 1.31 23.80
C TYR A 52 -1.77 0.37 24.78
N LYS A 53 -2.96 0.82 25.22
CA LYS A 53 -3.77 0.12 26.24
C LYS A 53 -4.96 -0.63 25.66
N GLY A 54 -5.16 -0.53 24.36
CA GLY A 54 -6.24 -1.24 23.67
C GLY A 54 -5.94 -2.72 23.47
N PRO A 55 -6.91 -3.49 22.95
CA PRO A 55 -6.71 -4.89 22.60
C PRO A 55 -5.71 -5.03 21.44
N VAL A 56 -4.90 -6.08 21.51
CA VAL A 56 -3.93 -6.44 20.45
C VAL A 56 -4.25 -7.84 19.94
N LEU A 57 -4.38 -7.97 18.63
CA LEU A 57 -4.44 -9.23 17.91
C LEU A 57 -3.08 -9.50 17.26
N PHE A 58 -2.39 -10.54 17.69
CA PHE A 58 -1.13 -10.90 17.07
C PHE A 58 -1.34 -11.71 15.80
N THR A 59 -0.50 -11.46 14.80
CA THR A 59 -0.62 -12.08 13.46
C THR A 59 -0.48 -13.61 13.53
N ASP A 60 0.32 -14.15 14.45
CA ASP A 60 0.47 -15.58 14.71
C ASP A 60 -0.81 -16.24 15.28
N GLN A 61 -1.69 -15.45 15.87
CA GLN A 61 -2.96 -15.92 16.43
C GLN A 61 -4.11 -15.95 15.43
N ILE A 62 -4.00 -15.22 14.32
CA ILE A 62 -5.09 -15.10 13.34
C ILE A 62 -5.50 -16.49 12.81
N TRP A 63 -4.54 -17.38 12.58
CA TRP A 63 -4.79 -18.73 12.06
C TRP A 63 -5.35 -19.72 13.11
N GLN A 64 -5.39 -19.31 14.37
CA GLN A 64 -5.93 -20.10 15.49
C GLN A 64 -7.36 -19.69 15.86
N LEU A 65 -7.87 -18.62 15.23
CA LEU A 65 -9.23 -18.16 15.47
C LEU A 65 -10.22 -19.15 14.84
N GLU A 66 -11.27 -19.44 15.60
CA GLU A 66 -12.36 -20.29 15.11
C GLU A 66 -13.14 -19.56 14.01
N ASP A 67 -13.45 -20.27 12.95
CA ASP A 67 -14.41 -19.81 11.95
C ASP A 67 -15.80 -19.68 12.60
N ARG A 68 -16.39 -18.51 12.47
CA ARG A 68 -17.76 -18.24 12.93
C ARG A 68 -18.56 -17.70 11.77
N ASP A 69 -19.77 -18.20 11.61
CA ASP A 69 -20.75 -17.61 10.70
C ASP A 69 -21.12 -16.21 11.22
N VAL A 70 -20.53 -15.19 10.61
CA VAL A 70 -20.81 -13.79 10.92
C VAL A 70 -21.55 -13.17 9.76
N VAL A 71 -22.72 -12.60 10.03
CA VAL A 71 -23.43 -11.77 9.06
C VAL A 71 -22.68 -10.47 8.89
N LEU A 72 -21.94 -10.34 7.81
CA LEU A 72 -21.19 -9.13 7.50
C LEU A 72 -22.13 -8.06 6.96
N LYS A 73 -22.09 -6.87 7.58
CA LYS A 73 -22.82 -5.71 7.05
C LYS A 73 -22.14 -5.23 5.77
N LYS A 74 -22.90 -5.12 4.69
CA LYS A 74 -22.38 -4.54 3.43
C LYS A 74 -22.06 -3.07 3.64
N PRO A 75 -20.83 -2.60 3.38
CA PRO A 75 -20.46 -1.21 3.57
C PRO A 75 -21.21 -0.29 2.58
N GLN A 76 -21.43 0.96 2.99
CA GLN A 76 -21.96 2.01 2.16
C GLN A 76 -20.81 2.82 1.54
N LEU A 77 -21.07 3.57 0.48
CA LEU A 77 -20.05 4.37 -0.20
C LEU A 77 -19.42 5.45 0.69
N HIS A 78 -20.14 5.94 1.69
CA HIS A 78 -19.68 6.95 2.65
C HIS A 78 -19.12 6.35 3.95
N ASP A 79 -19.09 5.03 4.09
CA ASP A 79 -18.42 4.43 5.23
C ASP A 79 -16.91 4.60 5.07
N LEU A 80 -16.21 4.84 6.19
CA LEU A 80 -14.75 4.99 6.21
C LEU A 80 -14.09 3.68 5.81
N PHE A 81 -13.15 3.76 4.87
CA PHE A 81 -12.39 2.63 4.38
C PHE A 81 -10.98 2.56 5.01
N ILE A 82 -10.27 3.67 4.96
CA ILE A 82 -8.89 3.78 5.46
C ILE A 82 -8.62 5.16 6.02
N LEU A 83 -7.75 5.22 7.03
CA LEU A 83 -7.20 6.45 7.57
C LEU A 83 -5.70 6.51 7.30
N LEU A 84 -5.26 7.47 6.52
CA LEU A 84 -3.85 7.69 6.18
C LEU A 84 -3.33 8.97 6.82
N TYR A 85 -2.16 8.91 7.46
CA TYR A 85 -1.55 10.09 8.07
C TYR A 85 -0.49 10.70 7.16
N THR A 86 -0.70 11.95 6.82
CA THR A 86 0.28 12.76 6.07
C THR A 86 1.08 13.66 7.00
N SER A 87 2.29 14.08 6.56
CA SER A 87 3.07 15.10 7.26
C SER A 87 2.35 16.44 7.10
N GLY A 88 1.61 16.87 8.12
CA GLY A 88 0.97 18.18 8.10
C GLY A 88 1.98 19.32 7.94
N SER A 89 1.59 20.39 7.25
CA SER A 89 2.41 21.61 7.08
C SER A 89 2.81 22.28 8.41
N THR A 90 2.12 21.92 9.49
CA THR A 90 2.37 22.40 10.87
C THR A 90 3.30 21.48 11.67
N GLY A 91 3.85 20.41 11.06
CA GLY A 91 4.67 19.40 11.73
C GLY A 91 3.87 18.32 12.48
N VAL A 92 2.58 18.53 12.73
CA VAL A 92 1.70 17.54 13.34
C VAL A 92 1.07 16.68 12.23
N PRO A 93 1.14 15.33 12.30
CA PRO A 93 0.51 14.47 11.33
C PRO A 93 -1.01 14.71 11.26
N LYS A 94 -1.56 14.70 10.05
CA LYS A 94 -3.00 14.85 9.81
C LYS A 94 -3.57 13.59 9.21
N GLY A 95 -4.67 13.08 9.79
CA GLY A 95 -5.40 11.92 9.30
C GLY A 95 -6.28 12.28 8.11
N CYS A 96 -6.01 11.70 6.95
CA CYS A 96 -6.86 11.77 5.76
C CYS A 96 -7.80 10.56 5.77
N MET A 97 -9.10 10.81 5.83
CA MET A 97 -10.15 9.80 5.86
C MET A 97 -10.62 9.52 4.43
N LEU A 98 -10.38 8.32 3.93
CA LEU A 98 -10.85 7.88 2.63
C LEU A 98 -12.04 6.92 2.79
N GLU A 99 -13.11 7.19 2.06
CA GLU A 99 -14.34 6.42 2.07
C GLU A 99 -14.33 5.29 1.02
N TYR A 100 -15.22 4.31 1.15
CA TYR A 100 -15.38 3.25 0.15
C TYR A 100 -15.64 3.81 -1.25
N GLY A 101 -16.35 4.94 -1.36
CA GLY A 101 -16.62 5.61 -2.62
C GLY A 101 -15.34 6.06 -3.33
N ASN A 102 -14.37 6.61 -2.58
CA ASN A 102 -13.09 7.05 -3.13
C ASN A 102 -12.30 5.86 -3.71
N ILE A 103 -12.17 4.77 -2.93
CA ILE A 103 -11.42 3.59 -3.35
C ILE A 103 -12.10 2.88 -4.52
N THR A 104 -13.43 2.80 -4.52
CA THR A 104 -14.17 2.19 -5.63
C THR A 104 -13.96 2.96 -6.93
N ALA A 105 -14.09 4.29 -6.90
CA ALA A 105 -13.84 5.15 -8.06
C ALA A 105 -12.40 5.03 -8.56
N PHE A 106 -11.44 5.03 -7.63
CA PHE A 106 -10.02 4.84 -7.93
C PHE A 106 -9.75 3.49 -8.61
N CYS A 107 -10.25 2.37 -8.07
CA CYS A 107 -10.04 1.03 -8.64
C CYS A 107 -10.62 0.91 -10.06
N HIS A 108 -11.80 1.49 -10.31
CA HIS A 108 -12.39 1.53 -11.65
C HIS A 108 -11.56 2.34 -12.65
N TRP A 109 -11.05 3.50 -12.22
CA TRP A 109 -10.15 4.31 -13.03
C TRP A 109 -8.85 3.56 -13.30
N PHE A 110 -8.21 3.00 -12.26
CA PHE A 110 -6.95 2.28 -12.33
C PHE A 110 -7.01 1.12 -13.33
N LYS A 111 -8.07 0.30 -13.23
CA LYS A 111 -8.31 -0.76 -14.19
C LYS A 111 -8.29 -0.29 -15.64
N ARG A 112 -9.04 0.78 -15.94
CA ARG A 112 -9.20 1.28 -17.30
C ARG A 112 -7.93 1.97 -17.81
N TYR A 113 -7.29 2.76 -16.96
CA TYR A 113 -6.11 3.52 -17.34
C TYR A 113 -4.90 2.63 -17.59
N TYR A 114 -4.64 1.68 -16.71
CA TYR A 114 -3.51 0.77 -16.79
C TYR A 114 -3.81 -0.53 -17.54
N GLY A 115 -5.05 -0.78 -17.93
CA GLY A 115 -5.44 -2.02 -18.62
C GLY A 115 -5.27 -3.26 -17.76
N ILE A 116 -5.60 -3.17 -16.46
CA ILE A 116 -5.44 -4.27 -15.53
C ILE A 116 -6.40 -5.40 -15.87
N ASP A 117 -5.86 -6.61 -15.95
CA ASP A 117 -6.54 -7.85 -16.27
C ASP A 117 -6.07 -9.01 -15.37
N LEU A 118 -6.56 -10.22 -15.63
CA LEU A 118 -6.19 -11.42 -14.87
C LEU A 118 -4.74 -11.86 -15.08
N GLU A 119 -4.10 -11.44 -16.15
CA GLU A 119 -2.69 -11.72 -16.47
C GLU A 119 -1.75 -10.66 -15.87
N SER A 120 -2.30 -9.57 -15.34
CA SER A 120 -1.53 -8.50 -14.76
C SER A 120 -0.90 -8.94 -13.44
N ARG A 121 0.36 -8.55 -13.22
CA ARG A 121 1.14 -8.82 -12.02
C ARG A 121 1.69 -7.52 -11.48
N ILE A 122 1.19 -7.13 -10.31
CA ILE A 122 1.45 -5.82 -9.72
C ILE A 122 2.43 -6.00 -8.56
N ALA A 123 3.54 -5.25 -8.59
CA ALA A 123 4.49 -5.21 -7.50
C ALA A 123 3.96 -4.33 -6.36
N ALA A 124 3.82 -4.87 -5.16
CA ALA A 124 3.62 -4.11 -3.94
C ALA A 124 4.98 -3.54 -3.48
N TYR A 125 5.35 -2.42 -4.06
CA TYR A 125 6.61 -1.73 -3.81
C TYR A 125 6.43 -0.52 -2.88
N ALA A 126 5.29 0.17 -2.92
CA ALA A 126 5.04 1.32 -2.06
C ALA A 126 4.98 0.92 -0.57
N SER A 127 5.44 1.82 0.31
CA SER A 127 5.20 1.64 1.75
C SER A 127 3.70 1.67 2.03
N PHE A 128 3.25 0.77 2.90
CA PHE A 128 1.84 0.66 3.29
C PHE A 128 1.33 1.88 4.09
N GLY A 129 2.22 2.74 4.55
CA GLY A 129 1.87 4.01 5.21
C GLY A 129 1.50 5.15 4.25
N PHE A 130 1.64 4.94 2.92
CA PHE A 130 1.32 5.93 1.90
C PHE A 130 0.15 5.48 1.02
N ASP A 131 -0.58 6.46 0.49
CA ASP A 131 -1.71 6.23 -0.42
C ASP A 131 -1.34 5.47 -1.70
N ALA A 132 -0.09 5.57 -2.14
CA ALA A 132 0.43 4.82 -3.29
C ALA A 132 0.27 3.29 -3.13
N CYS A 133 0.24 2.75 -1.90
CA CYS A 133 -0.04 1.33 -1.69
C CYS A 133 -1.45 0.92 -2.16
N MET A 134 -2.36 1.88 -2.33
CA MET A 134 -3.69 1.63 -2.90
C MET A 134 -3.59 1.18 -4.37
N MET A 135 -2.64 1.76 -5.12
CA MET A 135 -2.35 1.34 -6.50
C MET A 135 -1.91 -0.12 -6.53
N ASP A 136 -1.04 -0.49 -5.61
CA ASP A 136 -0.49 -1.84 -5.56
C ASP A 136 -1.54 -2.87 -5.10
N ILE A 137 -2.10 -2.68 -3.90
CA ILE A 137 -2.96 -3.66 -3.25
C ILE A 137 -4.34 -3.73 -3.92
N TYR A 138 -5.06 -2.60 -3.91
CA TYR A 138 -6.45 -2.58 -4.39
C TYR A 138 -6.52 -2.57 -5.90
N GLY A 139 -5.53 -1.98 -6.57
CA GLY A 139 -5.34 -2.10 -8.01
C GLY A 139 -5.23 -3.55 -8.47
N ALA A 140 -4.53 -4.39 -7.71
CA ALA A 140 -4.43 -5.82 -8.00
C ALA A 140 -5.70 -6.58 -7.61
N ILE A 141 -6.04 -6.59 -6.31
CA ILE A 141 -7.04 -7.50 -5.74
C ILE A 141 -8.44 -7.28 -6.31
N THR A 142 -8.87 -6.02 -6.47
CA THR A 142 -10.21 -5.71 -6.99
C THR A 142 -10.39 -6.03 -8.47
N ASN A 143 -9.30 -6.24 -9.19
CA ASN A 143 -9.31 -6.53 -10.63
C ASN A 143 -8.90 -7.97 -10.96
N GLY A 144 -8.65 -8.81 -9.94
CA GLY A 144 -8.26 -10.19 -10.12
C GLY A 144 -6.82 -10.39 -10.60
N ALA A 145 -5.99 -9.35 -10.54
CA ALA A 145 -4.58 -9.42 -10.84
C ALA A 145 -3.78 -10.05 -9.70
N GLN A 146 -2.56 -10.49 -9.99
CA GLN A 146 -1.66 -11.02 -8.96
C GLN A 146 -0.94 -9.89 -8.25
N LEU A 147 -0.88 -9.95 -6.91
CA LEU A 147 -0.12 -9.05 -6.08
C LEU A 147 1.20 -9.71 -5.67
N HIS A 148 2.33 -9.11 -6.01
CA HIS A 148 3.66 -9.56 -5.64
C HIS A 148 4.26 -8.63 -4.59
N ILE A 149 4.42 -9.11 -3.36
CA ILE A 149 5.07 -8.34 -2.29
C ILE A 149 6.58 -8.42 -2.51
N ILE A 150 7.20 -7.25 -2.73
CA ILE A 150 8.63 -7.17 -3.01
C ILE A 150 9.43 -7.38 -1.71
N PRO A 151 10.37 -8.34 -1.69
CA PRO A 151 11.25 -8.53 -0.55
C PRO A 151 12.04 -7.25 -0.23
N GLU A 152 12.19 -6.93 1.06
CA GLU A 152 12.84 -5.69 1.48
C GLU A 152 14.30 -5.62 1.04
N GLU A 153 14.99 -6.78 1.00
CA GLU A 153 16.40 -6.91 0.68
C GLU A 153 16.75 -6.46 -0.75
N ILE A 154 15.79 -6.58 -1.68
CA ILE A 154 16.01 -6.22 -3.09
C ILE A 154 15.42 -4.86 -3.48
N ARG A 155 14.74 -4.16 -2.57
CA ARG A 155 14.03 -2.91 -2.93
C ARG A 155 14.94 -1.82 -3.50
N LEU A 156 16.18 -1.75 -3.06
CA LEU A 156 17.19 -0.79 -3.55
C LEU A 156 18.33 -1.48 -4.35
N ASP A 157 18.29 -2.80 -4.52
CA ASP A 157 19.14 -3.53 -5.43
C ASP A 157 18.46 -3.62 -6.80
N PHE A 158 18.76 -2.66 -7.68
CA PHE A 158 18.09 -2.57 -8.98
C PHE A 158 18.34 -3.79 -9.89
N ILE A 159 19.50 -4.43 -9.78
CA ILE A 159 19.80 -5.65 -10.53
C ILE A 159 18.94 -6.80 -10.01
N GLY A 160 18.88 -6.97 -8.70
CA GLY A 160 18.02 -7.96 -8.04
C GLY A 160 16.55 -7.70 -8.31
N LEU A 161 16.12 -6.43 -8.26
CA LEU A 161 14.75 -6.01 -8.50
C LEU A 161 14.33 -6.26 -9.97
N GLN A 162 15.16 -5.89 -10.94
CA GLN A 162 14.92 -6.17 -12.36
C GLN A 162 14.78 -7.68 -12.61
N ARG A 163 15.71 -8.47 -12.07
CA ARG A 163 15.66 -9.94 -12.17
C ARG A 163 14.35 -10.48 -11.60
N TYR A 164 13.99 -10.04 -10.40
CA TYR A 164 12.72 -10.42 -9.78
C TYR A 164 11.51 -10.08 -10.65
N PHE A 165 11.51 -8.89 -11.24
CA PHE A 165 10.42 -8.44 -12.12
C PHE A 165 10.31 -9.32 -13.36
N GLU A 166 11.42 -9.63 -14.01
CA GLU A 166 11.42 -10.46 -15.22
C GLU A 166 11.08 -11.92 -14.92
N GLU A 167 11.66 -12.52 -13.88
CA GLU A 167 11.38 -13.91 -13.48
C GLU A 167 9.92 -14.13 -13.05
N ASN A 168 9.32 -13.14 -12.40
CA ASN A 168 7.93 -13.19 -11.96
C ASN A 168 6.96 -12.54 -12.94
N GLY A 169 7.44 -12.00 -14.07
CA GLY A 169 6.62 -11.37 -15.09
C GLY A 169 5.84 -10.16 -14.56
N ILE A 170 6.45 -9.34 -13.69
CA ILE A 170 5.82 -8.14 -13.14
C ILE A 170 5.49 -7.17 -14.28
N THR A 171 4.25 -6.74 -14.34
CA THR A 171 3.73 -5.87 -15.40
C THR A 171 3.55 -4.41 -14.96
N HIS A 172 3.33 -4.20 -13.67
CA HIS A 172 3.07 -2.87 -13.11
C HIS A 172 3.81 -2.70 -11.79
N SER A 173 4.40 -1.53 -11.60
CA SER A 173 5.02 -1.13 -10.32
C SER A 173 4.81 0.36 -10.09
N PHE A 174 4.71 0.75 -8.82
CA PHE A 174 4.84 2.12 -8.37
C PHE A 174 6.12 2.24 -7.53
N MET A 175 6.88 3.31 -7.73
CA MET A 175 8.06 3.63 -6.92
C MET A 175 8.03 5.11 -6.50
N THR A 176 8.77 5.45 -5.45
CA THR A 176 9.03 6.87 -5.16
C THR A 176 9.75 7.52 -6.33
N THR A 177 9.55 8.82 -6.54
CA THR A 177 10.01 9.53 -7.73
C THR A 177 11.51 9.35 -7.99
N GLN A 178 12.36 9.48 -6.97
CA GLN A 178 13.82 9.36 -7.14
C GLN A 178 14.23 7.93 -7.49
N VAL A 179 13.71 6.96 -6.75
CA VAL A 179 14.02 5.53 -6.97
C VAL A 179 13.56 5.07 -8.34
N GLY A 180 12.29 5.37 -8.70
CA GLY A 180 11.75 4.94 -9.98
C GLY A 180 12.40 5.64 -11.17
N ARG A 181 12.79 6.92 -11.02
CA ARG A 181 13.57 7.63 -12.03
C ARG A 181 14.94 6.98 -12.24
N GLN A 182 15.64 6.67 -11.17
CA GLN A 182 16.96 6.03 -11.25
C GLN A 182 16.83 4.63 -11.85
N PHE A 183 15.87 3.82 -11.41
CA PHE A 183 15.58 2.51 -12.01
C PHE A 183 15.31 2.64 -13.52
N ALA A 184 14.51 3.60 -13.94
CA ALA A 184 14.17 3.81 -15.34
C ALA A 184 15.36 4.25 -16.22
N LEU A 185 16.38 4.89 -15.63
CA LEU A 185 17.59 5.33 -16.34
C LEU A 185 18.65 4.21 -16.43
N GLU A 186 18.67 3.30 -15.48
CA GLU A 186 19.73 2.29 -15.34
C GLU A 186 19.30 0.91 -15.81
N MET A 187 17.97 0.61 -15.78
CA MET A 187 17.46 -0.73 -15.98
C MET A 187 16.48 -0.82 -17.15
N ASP A 188 16.77 -1.73 -18.07
CA ASP A 188 15.79 -2.22 -19.04
C ASP A 188 14.98 -3.34 -18.37
N CYS A 189 13.65 -3.32 -18.49
CA CYS A 189 12.80 -4.35 -17.91
C CYS A 189 11.65 -4.72 -18.86
N LYS A 190 11.82 -5.82 -19.58
CA LYS A 190 10.89 -6.25 -20.64
C LYS A 190 9.54 -6.74 -20.14
N SER A 191 9.44 -7.19 -18.90
CA SER A 191 8.17 -7.63 -18.31
C SER A 191 7.25 -6.46 -17.95
N LEU A 192 7.82 -5.29 -17.61
CA LEU A 192 7.04 -4.11 -17.25
C LEU A 192 6.24 -3.58 -18.45
N ARG A 193 4.99 -3.24 -18.18
CA ARG A 193 4.13 -2.44 -19.06
C ARG A 193 4.08 -0.98 -18.60
N TYR A 194 4.09 -0.79 -17.26
CA TYR A 194 4.02 0.52 -16.62
C TYR A 194 4.90 0.59 -15.38
N LEU A 195 5.69 1.66 -15.29
CA LEU A 195 6.32 2.12 -14.06
C LEU A 195 5.75 3.50 -13.72
N SER A 196 5.04 3.58 -12.61
CA SER A 196 4.52 4.84 -12.07
C SER A 196 5.44 5.37 -10.98
N VAL A 197 5.63 6.68 -10.94
CA VAL A 197 6.41 7.35 -9.89
C VAL A 197 5.63 8.50 -9.29
N GLY A 198 5.83 8.76 -8.00
CA GLY A 198 5.15 9.85 -7.30
C GLY A 198 5.74 10.13 -5.93
N GLY A 199 5.16 11.11 -5.26
CA GLY A 199 5.59 11.58 -3.94
C GLY A 199 6.42 12.87 -3.99
N GLU A 200 7.18 13.09 -5.07
CA GLU A 200 8.01 14.27 -5.25
C GLU A 200 7.93 14.79 -6.70
N LYS A 201 8.43 16.01 -6.93
CA LYS A 201 8.53 16.56 -8.28
C LYS A 201 9.49 15.73 -9.13
N LEU A 202 8.99 15.20 -10.24
CA LEU A 202 9.81 14.48 -11.21
C LEU A 202 10.70 15.47 -12.00
N VAL A 203 12.00 15.25 -11.94
CA VAL A 203 12.96 15.91 -12.83
C VAL A 203 12.87 15.23 -14.21
N PRO A 204 12.73 15.98 -15.32
CA PRO A 204 12.67 15.41 -16.66
C PRO A 204 13.81 14.43 -16.93
N CYS A 205 13.50 13.32 -17.56
CA CYS A 205 14.46 12.32 -18.01
C CYS A 205 13.96 11.70 -19.31
N GLU A 206 14.84 11.05 -20.04
CA GLU A 206 14.44 10.25 -21.19
C GLU A 206 13.60 9.07 -20.72
N PRO A 207 12.43 8.82 -21.34
CA PRO A 207 11.59 7.69 -20.94
C PRO A 207 12.27 6.37 -21.38
N PRO A 208 12.11 5.28 -20.60
CA PRO A 208 12.54 3.95 -21.02
C PRO A 208 11.81 3.53 -22.31
N LYS A 209 12.45 2.63 -23.08
CA LYS A 209 11.91 2.18 -24.37
C LYS A 209 10.90 1.05 -24.24
N ASP A 210 11.06 0.22 -23.20
CA ASP A 210 10.33 -1.06 -23.08
C ASP A 210 8.98 -0.91 -22.37
N TYR A 211 8.77 0.15 -21.57
CA TYR A 211 7.56 0.34 -20.79
C TYR A 211 7.16 1.83 -20.68
N LYS A 212 5.92 2.07 -20.30
CA LYS A 212 5.43 3.44 -20.07
C LYS A 212 5.86 3.93 -18.70
N PHE A 213 6.52 5.09 -18.68
CA PHE A 213 6.94 5.79 -17.46
C PHE A 213 5.94 6.90 -17.14
N ILE A 214 5.26 6.78 -15.99
CA ILE A 214 4.12 7.63 -15.64
C ILE A 214 4.45 8.45 -14.38
N ASN A 215 4.31 9.77 -14.47
CA ASN A 215 4.33 10.64 -13.30
C ASN A 215 2.93 10.67 -12.67
N ALA A 216 2.78 10.02 -11.52
CA ALA A 216 1.54 9.92 -10.75
C ALA A 216 1.58 10.81 -9.48
N TYR A 217 2.22 11.97 -9.59
CA TYR A 217 2.33 12.92 -8.50
C TYR A 217 0.97 13.57 -8.19
N GLY A 218 0.64 13.62 -6.89
CA GLY A 218 -0.54 14.29 -6.35
C GLY A 218 -0.54 14.27 -4.82
N PRO A 219 -1.32 15.14 -4.17
CA PRO A 219 -1.56 15.05 -2.72
C PRO A 219 -2.52 13.89 -2.41
N THR A 220 -2.40 13.38 -1.20
CA THR A 220 -3.34 12.41 -0.62
C THR A 220 -4.68 13.05 -0.30
#